data_1ac8c0a308b212d5c495d6df7814d42e
#
_entry.id   1ac8c0a308b212d5c495d6df7814d42e
#
_cell.length_a   1.000
_cell.length_b   1.000
_cell.length_c   1.000
_cell.angle_alpha   90.00
_cell.angle_beta   90.00
_cell.angle_gamma   90.00
#
_symmetry.space_group_name_H-M   'P 1'
#
loop_
_entity.id
_entity.type
_entity.pdbx_description
1 polymer ?
#
loop_
_entity_poly.entity_id
_entity_poly.type
_entity_poly.pdbx_seq_one_letter_code
_entity_poly.pdbx_strand_id
1 'polypeptide(L)'
;MTQHKRRVAFAATVAGIALLAAGCASGTAEDTSGSTTTESATETVEGRIAVAYEGGVAVLDPETLEVVDEFASEEFIRLNTFGDGKTVAVTTSAGFQMLDTSEPALTDLVFEATTAGHVVSHEGNTVLFDDGTGTSTIVATDAFADGYDALPETTTYTADEPHHGVSIVLEDGELVTTLSDRSGAVALHAHEDHWDEEAMSADCPGIHGEGTAADEAVIFGCENGALLYADGEFVSFTAPDEYGRMGNAFVSETSPIVVGDYKNDPDAEGYLLNAVTLIDIAAQTYEVVDLPDEVQYTFRDIARGPGDLAYILASDGQIHVLAPETGELTDAYPVVEAWEGPVEWQDAHPAIKVADDIAYVTEPAANSVHAVDLTTGEIVSSVELDHTPNEIAIS
;
A
#
# COMPACT_ATOMS: atom_id res chain seq x y z
N MET A 1 53.59 -28.97 3.75
CA MET A 1 53.97 -28.92 5.17
C MET A 1 52.82 -28.40 5.92
N THR A 2 52.15 -29.24 6.46
CA THR A 2 51.77 -29.78 7.75
C THR A 2 50.42 -29.23 8.25
N GLN A 3 49.49 -30.13 8.25
CA GLN A 3 48.15 -30.14 8.86
C GLN A 3 48.21 -29.84 10.40
N HIS A 4 47.14 -29.28 10.93
CA HIS A 4 46.58 -29.77 12.19
C HIS A 4 45.07 -29.60 12.27
N LYS A 5 44.39 -30.76 12.17
CA LYS A 5 43.03 -31.00 12.60
C LYS A 5 42.98 -31.09 14.12
N ARG A 6 42.02 -30.51 14.80
CA ARG A 6 41.57 -30.96 16.11
C ARG A 6 40.06 -31.12 16.12
N ARG A 7 39.65 -32.37 16.22
CA ARG A 7 38.32 -32.82 16.61
C ARG A 7 38.31 -32.91 18.15
N VAL A 8 37.21 -32.50 18.80
CA VAL A 8 36.80 -33.03 20.08
C VAL A 8 35.31 -33.27 20.05
N ALA A 9 34.93 -34.45 20.54
CA ALA A 9 33.61 -35.06 20.49
C ALA A 9 32.92 -35.03 21.87
N PHE A 10 31.59 -35.14 21.83
CA PHE A 10 30.67 -35.81 22.76
C PHE A 10 30.59 -35.40 24.25
N ALA A 11 29.37 -35.08 24.69
CA ALA A 11 28.73 -35.83 25.79
C ALA A 11 27.20 -35.61 25.76
N ALA A 12 26.48 -36.68 25.58
CA ALA A 12 25.04 -36.83 25.82
C ALA A 12 24.82 -37.16 27.31
N THR A 13 23.74 -36.61 27.89
CA THR A 13 23.24 -37.14 29.17
C THR A 13 21.71 -37.23 29.11
N VAL A 14 21.23 -38.44 29.31
CA VAL A 14 19.83 -38.89 29.43
C VAL A 14 19.54 -39.09 30.91
N ALA A 15 18.29 -38.92 31.31
CA ALA A 15 17.49 -39.44 32.41
C ALA A 15 16.75 -38.34 33.17
N GLY A 16 15.52 -38.46 33.59
CA GLY A 16 14.66 -39.60 33.82
C GLY A 16 13.26 -39.16 34.26
N ILE A 17 12.37 -40.05 34.03
CA ILE A 17 10.93 -40.09 34.29
C ILE A 17 10.64 -40.12 35.79
N ALA A 18 9.59 -39.43 36.27
CA ALA A 18 8.87 -39.79 37.48
C ALA A 18 7.36 -39.52 37.30
N LEU A 19 6.61 -40.60 37.12
CA LEU A 19 5.17 -40.66 37.38
C LEU A 19 4.95 -40.77 38.88
N LEU A 20 3.93 -40.07 39.39
CA LEU A 20 3.20 -40.53 40.60
C LEU A 20 1.73 -40.20 40.44
N ALA A 21 0.94 -41.22 40.77
CA ALA A 21 -0.49 -41.34 40.57
C ALA A 21 -1.31 -40.97 41.81
N ALA A 22 -2.55 -40.58 41.55
CA ALA A 22 -3.80 -40.88 42.25
C ALA A 22 -4.03 -40.44 43.71
N GLY A 23 -5.11 -39.72 43.87
CA GLY A 23 -5.82 -39.56 45.14
C GLY A 23 -7.25 -39.05 44.91
N CYS A 24 -8.22 -39.97 44.88
CA CYS A 24 -9.65 -39.65 44.92
C CYS A 24 -10.04 -39.22 46.33
N ALA A 25 -10.81 -38.14 46.42
CA ALA A 25 -11.72 -37.93 47.56
C ALA A 25 -12.96 -37.19 47.10
N SER A 26 -14.10 -37.83 47.23
CA SER A 26 -15.45 -37.36 47.04
C SER A 26 -15.87 -36.40 48.16
N GLY A 27 -16.51 -35.29 47.83
CA GLY A 27 -17.17 -34.36 48.74
C GLY A 27 -18.25 -33.59 47.98
N THR A 28 -19.45 -33.68 48.50
CA THR A 28 -20.76 -33.27 48.04
C THR A 28 -20.89 -31.79 47.73
N ALA A 29 -21.84 -31.48 46.86
CA ALA A 29 -22.32 -30.24 46.29
C ALA A 29 -22.70 -29.12 47.30
N GLU A 30 -22.45 -27.87 46.93
CA GLU A 30 -23.39 -26.78 47.12
C GLU A 30 -23.31 -25.83 45.90
N ASP A 31 -24.48 -25.62 45.36
CA ASP A 31 -24.81 -24.76 44.24
C ASP A 31 -24.57 -23.29 44.60
N THR A 32 -23.68 -22.60 43.91
CA THR A 32 -23.65 -21.15 43.84
C THR A 32 -23.43 -20.73 42.40
N SER A 33 -24.53 -20.42 41.73
CA SER A 33 -24.60 -19.79 40.43
C SER A 33 -23.92 -18.42 40.49
N GLY A 34 -22.63 -18.40 40.14
CA GLY A 34 -21.90 -17.18 39.86
C GLY A 34 -21.74 -17.09 38.35
N SER A 35 -22.57 -16.28 37.71
CA SER A 35 -22.39 -15.87 36.32
C SER A 35 -21.09 -15.08 36.25
N THR A 36 -20.00 -15.71 35.87
CA THR A 36 -18.82 -15.03 35.38
C THR A 36 -19.10 -14.66 33.92
N THR A 37 -19.47 -13.42 33.69
CA THR A 37 -19.32 -12.76 32.42
C THR A 37 -17.81 -12.82 32.12
N THR A 38 -17.43 -13.72 31.26
CA THR A 38 -16.13 -13.65 30.59
C THR A 38 -16.25 -12.43 29.67
N GLU A 39 -15.69 -11.29 30.04
CA GLU A 39 -15.33 -10.26 29.08
C GLU A 39 -14.37 -10.99 28.12
N SER A 40 -14.85 -11.19 26.90
CA SER A 40 -14.00 -11.56 25.78
C SER A 40 -13.04 -10.38 25.63
N ALA A 41 -11.78 -10.57 25.95
CA ALA A 41 -10.75 -9.64 25.51
C ALA A 41 -10.87 -9.61 23.99
N THR A 42 -11.24 -8.47 23.44
CA THR A 42 -11.18 -8.22 21.99
C THR A 42 -9.71 -8.36 21.64
N GLU A 43 -9.37 -9.43 20.93
CA GLU A 43 -8.04 -9.52 20.32
C GLU A 43 -7.96 -8.36 19.32
N THR A 44 -6.99 -7.48 19.47
CA THR A 44 -6.68 -6.46 18.50
C THR A 44 -6.18 -7.17 17.25
N VAL A 45 -6.98 -7.17 16.19
CA VAL A 45 -6.60 -7.69 14.88
C VAL A 45 -5.87 -6.58 14.18
N GLU A 46 -4.60 -6.79 13.86
CA GLU A 46 -3.82 -5.92 13.00
C GLU A 46 -4.21 -6.18 11.53
N GLY A 47 -4.25 -5.11 10.70
CA GLY A 47 -4.37 -5.25 9.26
C GLY A 47 -5.75 -5.61 8.74
N ARG A 48 -6.82 -4.89 9.12
CA ARG A 48 -8.14 -5.05 8.49
C ARG A 48 -8.23 -4.40 7.13
N ILE A 49 -9.24 -4.83 6.36
CA ILE A 49 -9.51 -4.34 5.02
C ILE A 49 -10.61 -3.30 5.08
N ALA A 50 -10.36 -2.14 4.47
CA ALA A 50 -11.38 -1.14 4.22
C ALA A 50 -11.76 -1.17 2.74
N VAL A 51 -13.07 -1.18 2.44
CA VAL A 51 -13.61 -1.21 1.07
C VAL A 51 -14.59 -0.07 0.92
N ALA A 52 -14.30 0.87 0.03
CA ALA A 52 -15.20 1.96 -0.30
C ALA A 52 -16.28 1.49 -1.29
N TYR A 53 -17.46 2.06 -1.13
CA TYR A 53 -18.59 1.93 -2.04
C TYR A 53 -19.30 3.29 -2.17
N GLU A 54 -20.21 3.43 -3.12
CA GLU A 54 -20.98 4.67 -3.28
C GLU A 54 -21.76 5.00 -2.00
N GLY A 55 -21.33 6.04 -1.29
CA GLY A 55 -21.95 6.53 -0.05
C GLY A 55 -21.41 5.94 1.25
N GLY A 56 -20.30 5.15 1.23
CA GLY A 56 -19.78 4.59 2.46
C GLY A 56 -18.48 3.81 2.36
N VAL A 57 -18.09 3.24 3.49
CA VAL A 57 -16.94 2.35 3.65
C VAL A 57 -17.30 1.17 4.55
N ALA A 58 -16.95 -0.04 4.14
CA ALA A 58 -17.05 -1.26 4.93
C ALA A 58 -15.66 -1.64 5.48
N VAL A 59 -15.64 -2.18 6.70
CA VAL A 59 -14.44 -2.79 7.30
C VAL A 59 -14.66 -4.30 7.35
N LEU A 60 -13.72 -5.05 6.77
CA LEU A 60 -13.77 -6.49 6.67
C LEU A 60 -12.66 -7.15 7.51
N ASP A 61 -12.97 -8.31 8.04
CA ASP A 61 -11.98 -9.20 8.65
C ASP A 61 -11.08 -9.82 7.56
N PRO A 62 -9.75 -9.76 7.69
CA PRO A 62 -8.84 -10.18 6.61
C PRO A 62 -8.81 -11.71 6.38
N GLU A 63 -9.15 -12.52 7.38
CA GLU A 63 -9.12 -13.99 7.25
C GLU A 63 -10.43 -14.54 6.67
N THR A 64 -11.56 -13.99 7.12
CA THR A 64 -12.89 -14.50 6.77
C THR A 64 -13.58 -13.69 5.67
N LEU A 65 -13.16 -12.44 5.46
CA LEU A 65 -13.81 -11.41 4.67
C LEU A 65 -15.22 -11.02 5.17
N GLU A 66 -15.61 -11.47 6.37
CA GLU A 66 -16.87 -11.03 6.94
C GLU A 66 -16.86 -9.51 7.19
N VAL A 67 -17.95 -8.83 6.84
CA VAL A 67 -18.11 -7.40 7.14
C VAL A 67 -18.24 -7.23 8.65
N VAL A 68 -17.30 -6.50 9.24
CA VAL A 68 -17.26 -6.23 10.69
C VAL A 68 -18.14 -5.04 11.03
N ASP A 69 -18.04 -3.96 10.22
CA ASP A 69 -18.89 -2.76 10.38
C ASP A 69 -18.93 -1.98 9.05
N GLU A 70 -19.91 -1.06 8.95
CA GLU A 70 -20.10 -0.18 7.79
C GLU A 70 -20.41 1.25 8.25
N PHE A 71 -19.85 2.22 7.54
CA PHE A 71 -20.00 3.64 7.85
C PHE A 71 -20.45 4.42 6.63
N ALA A 72 -21.46 5.27 6.80
CA ALA A 72 -21.87 6.19 5.74
C ALA A 72 -20.82 7.28 5.53
N SER A 73 -20.57 7.61 4.27
CA SER A 73 -19.65 8.67 3.83
C SER A 73 -20.17 9.35 2.56
N GLU A 74 -19.30 9.99 1.78
CA GLU A 74 -19.64 10.65 0.52
C GLU A 74 -19.85 9.63 -0.62
N GLU A 75 -20.42 10.07 -1.74
CA GLU A 75 -20.67 9.23 -2.92
C GLU A 75 -19.38 8.62 -3.48
N PHE A 76 -18.30 9.41 -3.47
CA PHE A 76 -16.97 8.94 -3.87
C PHE A 76 -15.95 9.34 -2.81
N ILE A 77 -15.19 8.37 -2.33
CA ILE A 77 -14.09 8.52 -1.39
C ILE A 77 -12.89 7.72 -1.86
N ARG A 78 -11.68 8.13 -1.47
CA ARG A 78 -10.49 7.33 -1.64
C ARG A 78 -10.03 6.77 -0.30
N LEU A 79 -9.36 5.63 -0.35
CA LEU A 79 -8.83 4.94 0.83
C LEU A 79 -7.32 4.80 0.71
N ASN A 80 -6.61 5.23 1.75
CA ASN A 80 -5.16 5.09 1.83
C ASN A 80 -4.78 4.54 3.20
N THR A 81 -3.86 3.59 3.25
CA THR A 81 -3.28 3.16 4.53
C THR A 81 -2.57 4.34 5.19
N PHE A 82 -2.67 4.43 6.52
CA PHE A 82 -1.90 5.40 7.30
C PHE A 82 -0.51 4.85 7.68
N GLY A 83 -0.34 3.52 7.61
CA GLY A 83 0.92 2.84 7.85
C GLY A 83 1.11 2.30 9.27
N ASP A 84 0.13 2.45 10.17
CA ASP A 84 0.19 2.02 11.56
C ASP A 84 -0.46 0.65 11.83
N GLY A 85 -0.93 -0.04 10.78
CA GLY A 85 -1.59 -1.34 10.86
C GLY A 85 -3.04 -1.29 11.36
N LYS A 86 -3.63 -0.11 11.56
CA LYS A 86 -5.02 0.04 12.06
C LYS A 86 -5.78 1.25 11.55
N THR A 87 -5.09 2.25 11.01
CA THR A 87 -5.71 3.48 10.54
C THR A 87 -5.77 3.53 9.02
N VAL A 88 -6.93 3.88 8.48
CA VAL A 88 -7.12 4.23 7.07
C VAL A 88 -7.50 5.71 6.97
N ALA A 89 -6.78 6.45 6.15
CA ALA A 89 -7.15 7.82 5.78
C ALA A 89 -8.21 7.76 4.66
N VAL A 90 -9.42 8.19 5.00
CA VAL A 90 -10.55 8.30 4.07
C VAL A 90 -10.54 9.71 3.48
N THR A 91 -10.27 9.82 2.19
CA THR A 91 -10.27 11.11 1.49
C THR A 91 -11.69 11.54 1.20
N THR A 92 -12.09 12.68 1.76
CA THR A 92 -13.42 13.28 1.64
C THR A 92 -13.31 14.73 1.13
N SER A 93 -14.43 15.37 0.87
CA SER A 93 -14.47 16.80 0.52
C SER A 93 -14.02 17.73 1.66
N ALA A 94 -13.97 17.24 2.90
CA ALA A 94 -13.49 17.98 4.09
C ALA A 94 -11.97 17.81 4.32
N GLY A 95 -11.36 16.81 3.71
CA GLY A 95 -9.96 16.44 3.91
C GLY A 95 -9.78 14.95 4.16
N PHE A 96 -8.81 14.59 4.99
CA PHE A 96 -8.48 13.22 5.33
C PHE A 96 -9.12 12.85 6.67
N GLN A 97 -10.19 12.08 6.62
CA GLN A 97 -10.91 11.58 7.81
C GLN A 97 -10.31 10.25 8.26
N MET A 98 -10.07 10.10 9.55
CA MET A 98 -9.47 8.88 10.10
C MET A 98 -10.51 7.81 10.37
N LEU A 99 -10.27 6.60 9.81
CA LEU A 99 -11.03 5.38 10.09
C LEU A 99 -10.16 4.46 10.96
N ASP A 100 -10.59 4.18 12.18
CA ASP A 100 -10.04 3.10 12.98
C ASP A 100 -10.61 1.77 12.47
N THR A 101 -9.77 0.86 12.03
CA THR A 101 -10.18 -0.46 11.57
C THR A 101 -10.03 -1.52 12.67
N SER A 102 -9.22 -1.28 13.70
CA SER A 102 -9.00 -2.23 14.80
C SER A 102 -10.22 -2.34 15.73
N GLU A 103 -10.79 -1.20 16.13
CA GLU A 103 -12.10 -1.07 16.75
C GLU A 103 -12.99 -0.24 15.82
N PRO A 104 -13.62 -0.85 14.79
CA PRO A 104 -14.14 -0.11 13.65
C PRO A 104 -14.97 1.13 14.02
N ALA A 105 -14.46 2.28 13.60
CA ALA A 105 -15.10 3.58 13.82
C ALA A 105 -14.63 4.59 12.79
N LEU A 106 -15.54 5.14 11.99
CA LEU A 106 -15.24 6.33 11.21
C LEU A 106 -15.28 7.52 12.17
N THR A 107 -14.11 8.01 12.54
CA THR A 107 -13.96 9.04 13.60
C THR A 107 -14.37 10.42 13.10
N ASP A 108 -14.55 11.37 14.03
CA ASP A 108 -14.76 12.79 13.71
C ASP A 108 -13.43 13.53 13.46
N LEU A 109 -12.27 12.84 13.50
CA LEU A 109 -10.96 13.44 13.31
C LEU A 109 -10.68 13.60 11.80
N VAL A 110 -10.54 14.84 11.37
CA VAL A 110 -10.27 15.19 9.99
C VAL A 110 -9.06 16.13 9.94
N PHE A 111 -8.02 15.73 9.22
CA PHE A 111 -7.00 16.69 8.77
C PHE A 111 -7.62 17.47 7.62
N GLU A 112 -7.99 18.73 7.89
CA GLU A 112 -8.65 19.57 6.89
C GLU A 112 -7.77 19.78 5.66
N ALA A 113 -8.33 19.62 4.47
CA ALA A 113 -7.68 19.89 3.19
C ALA A 113 -8.66 20.56 2.23
N THR A 114 -8.13 21.45 1.40
CA THR A 114 -8.93 22.12 0.34
C THR A 114 -9.24 21.17 -0.80
N THR A 115 -8.28 20.32 -1.15
CA THR A 115 -8.41 19.20 -2.09
C THR A 115 -7.47 18.09 -1.65
N ALA A 116 -7.98 17.15 -0.88
CA ALA A 116 -7.18 16.08 -0.34
C ALA A 116 -6.62 15.18 -1.48
N GLY A 117 -5.30 15.06 -1.52
CA GLY A 117 -4.53 14.35 -2.53
C GLY A 117 -3.91 13.06 -2.00
N HIS A 118 -2.59 12.92 -2.12
CA HIS A 118 -1.85 11.72 -1.74
C HIS A 118 -1.68 11.55 -0.24
N VAL A 119 -1.62 10.30 0.20
CA VAL A 119 -1.20 9.87 1.55
C VAL A 119 -0.06 8.88 1.37
N VAL A 120 1.09 9.18 1.97
CA VAL A 120 2.30 8.36 1.86
C VAL A 120 2.85 8.09 3.25
N SER A 121 3.02 6.82 3.60
CA SER A 121 3.67 6.41 4.86
C SER A 121 5.03 5.80 4.57
N HIS A 122 6.05 6.23 5.31
CA HIS A 122 7.40 5.69 5.23
C HIS A 122 8.16 5.99 6.53
N GLU A 123 8.96 5.03 7.02
CA GLU A 123 9.88 5.15 8.17
C GLU A 123 9.31 5.96 9.36
N GLY A 124 8.08 5.58 9.77
CA GLY A 124 7.44 6.18 10.95
C GLY A 124 6.85 7.57 10.73
N ASN A 125 6.79 8.06 9.50
CA ASN A 125 6.12 9.28 9.10
C ASN A 125 5.00 8.99 8.09
N THR A 126 3.88 9.69 8.24
CA THR A 126 2.78 9.69 7.27
C THR A 126 2.58 11.12 6.78
N VAL A 127 2.58 11.31 5.48
CA VAL A 127 2.41 12.62 4.84
C VAL A 127 1.08 12.68 4.13
N LEU A 128 0.29 13.71 4.44
CA LEU A 128 -0.99 14.02 3.82
C LEU A 128 -0.79 15.26 2.94
N PHE A 129 -0.97 15.12 1.63
CA PHE A 129 -0.75 16.22 0.68
C PHE A 129 -2.08 16.88 0.29
N ASP A 130 -2.20 18.20 0.49
CA ASP A 130 -3.35 18.99 0.03
C ASP A 130 -3.04 19.67 -1.31
N ASP A 131 -3.57 19.11 -2.39
CA ASP A 131 -3.43 19.66 -3.76
C ASP A 131 -3.95 21.08 -3.87
N GLY A 132 -4.96 21.44 -3.08
CA GLY A 132 -5.60 22.76 -3.13
C GLY A 132 -4.77 23.88 -2.51
N THR A 133 -3.75 23.54 -1.72
CA THR A 133 -2.84 24.51 -1.08
C THR A 133 -1.37 24.23 -1.37
N GLY A 134 -1.02 23.03 -1.83
CA GLY A 134 0.36 22.56 -1.96
C GLY A 134 1.01 22.27 -0.61
N THR A 135 0.21 21.94 0.41
CA THR A 135 0.70 21.69 1.78
C THR A 135 0.88 20.20 2.03
N SER A 136 2.08 19.83 2.47
CA SER A 136 2.39 18.53 3.05
C SER A 136 2.22 18.61 4.56
N THR A 137 1.28 17.84 5.12
CA THR A 137 1.09 17.68 6.57
C THR A 137 1.76 16.38 7.00
N ILE A 138 2.80 16.48 7.81
CA ILE A 138 3.63 15.36 8.28
C ILE A 138 3.18 15.00 9.70
N VAL A 139 2.89 13.71 9.89
CA VAL A 139 2.38 13.14 11.14
C VAL A 139 3.22 11.92 11.48
N ALA A 140 3.51 11.68 12.76
CA ALA A 140 4.08 10.41 13.18
C ALA A 140 3.10 9.26 12.86
N THR A 141 3.55 8.21 12.21
CA THR A 141 2.69 7.09 11.80
C THR A 141 2.01 6.44 13.01
N ASP A 142 2.70 6.36 14.17
CA ASP A 142 2.17 5.81 15.43
C ASP A 142 1.31 6.80 16.24
N ALA A 143 0.98 7.95 15.68
CA ALA A 143 0.29 9.03 16.39
C ALA A 143 -1.07 8.63 16.99
N PHE A 144 -1.71 7.62 16.45
CA PHE A 144 -2.98 7.08 16.95
C PHE A 144 -2.83 5.83 17.83
N ALA A 145 -1.61 5.47 18.25
CA ALA A 145 -1.37 4.27 19.07
C ALA A 145 -2.19 4.23 20.36
N ASP A 146 -2.39 5.38 21.00
CA ASP A 146 -3.18 5.54 22.23
C ASP A 146 -4.67 5.82 22.00
N GLY A 147 -5.14 5.86 20.74
CA GLY A 147 -6.54 6.08 20.35
C GLY A 147 -6.78 7.38 19.58
N TYR A 148 -8.08 7.70 19.36
CA TYR A 148 -8.53 8.78 18.47
C TYR A 148 -9.25 9.91 19.22
N ASP A 149 -8.69 10.35 20.35
CA ASP A 149 -9.31 11.42 21.16
C ASP A 149 -9.15 12.82 20.53
N ALA A 150 -8.06 13.06 19.80
CA ALA A 150 -7.77 14.34 19.14
C ALA A 150 -6.76 14.15 18.01
N LEU A 151 -6.68 15.11 17.07
CA LEU A 151 -5.63 15.16 16.07
C LEU A 151 -4.26 15.31 16.76
N PRO A 152 -3.23 14.60 16.29
CA PRO A 152 -1.86 14.70 16.80
C PRO A 152 -1.17 16.02 16.42
N GLU A 153 0.01 16.27 16.99
CA GLU A 153 0.88 17.33 16.55
C GLU A 153 1.41 17.03 15.13
N THR A 154 1.57 18.07 14.32
CA THR A 154 2.01 17.96 12.92
C THR A 154 3.14 18.92 12.62
N THR A 155 3.98 18.55 11.65
CA THR A 155 4.89 19.46 10.95
C THR A 155 4.34 19.72 9.54
N THR A 156 4.53 20.93 9.02
CA THR A 156 4.03 21.25 7.69
C THR A 156 5.12 21.86 6.81
N TYR A 157 5.04 21.52 5.53
CA TYR A 157 5.70 22.22 4.45
C TYR A 157 4.63 22.70 3.48
N THR A 158 4.80 23.89 2.92
CA THR A 158 3.87 24.42 1.89
C THR A 158 4.69 24.88 0.69
N ALA A 159 4.40 24.30 -0.47
CA ALA A 159 4.97 24.69 -1.74
C ALA A 159 4.56 26.11 -2.14
N ASP A 160 5.29 26.71 -3.08
CA ASP A 160 5.05 28.10 -3.52
C ASP A 160 3.65 28.32 -4.14
N GLU A 161 3.14 27.31 -4.84
CA GLU A 161 1.83 27.36 -5.50
C GLU A 161 1.08 26.02 -5.31
N PRO A 162 -0.27 26.03 -5.24
CA PRO A 162 -1.07 24.83 -5.21
C PRO A 162 -0.86 23.96 -6.46
N HIS A 163 -0.76 22.65 -6.27
CA HIS A 163 -0.60 21.68 -7.36
C HIS A 163 -0.99 20.28 -6.92
N HIS A 164 -1.28 19.42 -7.87
CA HIS A 164 -1.39 17.99 -7.60
C HIS A 164 0.01 17.43 -7.40
N GLY A 165 0.33 17.08 -6.16
CA GLY A 165 1.68 16.70 -5.76
C GLY A 165 1.70 15.52 -4.79
N VAL A 166 2.91 15.12 -4.46
CA VAL A 166 3.18 14.05 -3.52
C VAL A 166 4.45 14.33 -2.73
N SER A 167 4.49 13.84 -1.50
CA SER A 167 5.62 14.03 -0.59
C SER A 167 5.86 12.80 0.24
N ILE A 168 7.12 12.53 0.55
CA ILE A 168 7.59 11.46 1.43
C ILE A 168 8.65 11.98 2.38
N VAL A 169 8.70 11.47 3.61
CA VAL A 169 9.76 11.75 4.59
C VAL A 169 10.60 10.50 4.76
N LEU A 170 11.91 10.64 4.62
CA LEU A 170 12.91 9.57 4.79
C LEU A 170 13.28 9.36 6.26
N GLU A 171 14.02 8.28 6.58
CA GLU A 171 14.42 7.90 7.96
C GLU A 171 15.14 9.03 8.70
N ASP A 172 15.97 9.80 7.99
CA ASP A 172 16.73 10.94 8.58
C ASP A 172 15.91 12.22 8.72
N GLY A 173 14.63 12.22 8.31
CA GLY A 173 13.70 13.35 8.37
C GLY A 173 13.77 14.28 7.17
N GLU A 174 14.46 13.91 6.09
CA GLU A 174 14.45 14.64 4.84
C GLU A 174 13.09 14.50 4.14
N LEU A 175 12.53 15.60 3.69
CA LEU A 175 11.28 15.64 2.93
C LEU A 175 11.59 15.70 1.43
N VAL A 176 11.19 14.68 0.68
CA VAL A 176 11.25 14.69 -0.78
C VAL A 176 9.86 14.98 -1.32
N THR A 177 9.70 16.07 -2.07
CA THR A 177 8.38 16.55 -2.54
C THR A 177 8.42 17.08 -3.96
N THR A 178 7.27 17.08 -4.62
CA THR A 178 7.11 17.59 -5.98
C THR A 178 7.21 19.10 -6.04
N LEU A 179 7.81 19.63 -7.12
CA LEU A 179 7.81 21.06 -7.43
C LEU A 179 6.40 21.53 -7.83
N SER A 180 6.04 22.76 -7.47
CA SER A 180 4.71 23.30 -7.69
C SER A 180 4.30 23.41 -9.17
N ASP A 181 5.25 23.55 -10.08
CA ASP A 181 4.99 23.52 -11.53
C ASP A 181 4.98 22.11 -12.14
N ARG A 182 5.15 21.07 -11.28
CA ARG A 182 5.22 19.67 -11.66
C ARG A 182 6.33 19.33 -12.67
N SER A 183 7.39 20.12 -12.67
CA SER A 183 8.57 19.86 -13.52
C SER A 183 9.55 18.86 -12.92
N GLY A 184 9.42 18.52 -11.64
CA GLY A 184 10.32 17.64 -10.92
C GLY A 184 10.10 17.64 -9.41
N ALA A 185 11.14 17.34 -8.66
CA ALA A 185 11.11 17.22 -7.21
C ALA A 185 12.26 17.95 -6.53
N VAL A 186 12.09 18.19 -5.23
CA VAL A 186 13.06 18.82 -4.34
C VAL A 186 13.19 18.00 -3.06
N ALA A 187 14.41 17.86 -2.54
CA ALA A 187 14.72 17.31 -1.23
C ALA A 187 15.01 18.46 -0.25
N LEU A 188 14.39 18.42 0.91
CA LEU A 188 14.34 19.50 1.89
C LEU A 188 14.64 18.98 3.29
N HIS A 189 15.44 19.72 4.05
CA HIS A 189 15.70 19.44 5.45
C HIS A 189 15.02 20.48 6.37
N ALA A 190 14.31 19.99 7.40
CA ALA A 190 13.58 20.85 8.32
C ALA A 190 14.49 21.52 9.33
N HIS A 191 14.32 22.81 9.55
CA HIS A 191 14.86 23.58 10.67
C HIS A 191 13.73 24.10 11.55
N GLU A 192 14.06 24.76 12.68
CA GLU A 192 13.04 25.23 13.65
C GLU A 192 11.95 26.12 13.02
N ASP A 193 12.29 26.92 11.99
CA ASP A 193 11.41 27.94 11.39
C ASP A 193 11.44 27.98 9.85
N HIS A 194 12.18 27.10 9.18
CA HIS A 194 12.27 27.03 7.71
C HIS A 194 12.72 25.67 7.21
N TRP A 195 12.67 25.48 5.90
CA TRP A 195 13.19 24.31 5.19
C TRP A 195 14.36 24.74 4.31
N ASP A 196 15.47 24.01 4.39
CA ASP A 196 16.63 24.21 3.51
C ASP A 196 16.58 23.19 2.36
N GLU A 197 16.85 23.68 1.14
CA GLU A 197 16.97 22.83 -0.05
C GLU A 197 18.34 22.13 -0.04
N GLU A 198 18.33 20.79 -0.09
CA GLU A 198 19.53 19.96 -0.20
C GLU A 198 19.82 19.56 -1.64
N ALA A 199 18.77 19.17 -2.41
CA ALA A 199 18.86 18.82 -3.80
C ALA A 199 17.57 19.14 -4.55
N MET A 200 17.66 19.38 -5.86
CA MET A 200 16.50 19.63 -6.70
C MET A 200 16.76 19.16 -8.15
N SER A 201 15.71 18.64 -8.79
CA SER A 201 15.70 18.39 -10.24
C SER A 201 14.39 18.84 -10.86
N ALA A 202 14.48 19.49 -12.02
CA ALA A 202 13.33 19.89 -12.83
C ALA A 202 13.26 19.08 -14.15
N ASP A 203 13.78 17.86 -14.14
CA ASP A 203 13.88 17.00 -15.34
C ASP A 203 12.80 15.89 -15.36
N CYS A 204 11.62 16.14 -14.76
CA CYS A 204 10.51 15.18 -14.68
C CYS A 204 9.17 15.88 -14.98
N PRO A 205 8.88 16.23 -16.24
CA PRO A 205 7.64 16.89 -16.61
C PRO A 205 6.43 16.01 -16.21
N GLY A 206 5.39 16.68 -15.68
CA GLY A 206 4.16 16.01 -15.25
C GLY A 206 4.35 15.00 -14.13
N ILE A 207 5.36 15.22 -13.26
CA ILE A 207 5.72 14.33 -12.14
C ILE A 207 4.49 13.81 -11.40
N HIS A 208 4.47 12.50 -11.12
CA HIS A 208 3.37 11.82 -10.46
C HIS A 208 3.84 10.44 -9.96
N GLY A 209 3.11 9.86 -9.02
CA GLY A 209 3.30 8.50 -8.54
C GLY A 209 4.68 8.29 -7.95
N GLU A 210 4.73 8.23 -6.65
CA GLU A 210 5.94 7.93 -5.90
C GLU A 210 5.99 6.47 -5.48
N GLY A 211 7.17 6.05 -5.08
CA GLY A 211 7.38 4.79 -4.38
C GLY A 211 8.78 4.74 -3.81
N THR A 212 8.93 4.10 -2.66
CA THR A 212 10.23 3.89 -2.03
C THR A 212 10.63 2.43 -2.14
N ALA A 213 11.73 2.18 -2.83
CA ALA A 213 12.31 0.86 -3.00
C ALA A 213 13.42 0.62 -1.95
N ALA A 214 14.15 -0.50 -2.08
CA ALA A 214 15.26 -0.83 -1.19
C ALA A 214 16.25 0.33 -1.05
N ASP A 215 16.87 0.43 0.15
CA ASP A 215 17.85 1.47 0.50
C ASP A 215 17.29 2.91 0.41
N GLU A 216 15.99 3.11 0.72
CA GLU A 216 15.27 4.39 0.68
C GLU A 216 15.33 5.13 -0.67
N ALA A 217 15.45 4.41 -1.75
CA ALA A 217 15.45 4.97 -3.09
C ALA A 217 14.03 5.39 -3.51
N VAL A 218 13.78 6.69 -3.59
CA VAL A 218 12.48 7.26 -3.97
C VAL A 218 12.41 7.40 -5.48
N ILE A 219 11.41 6.81 -6.09
CA ILE A 219 11.16 6.91 -7.54
C ILE A 219 9.87 7.70 -7.81
N PHE A 220 9.91 8.57 -8.80
CA PHE A 220 8.75 9.28 -9.32
C PHE A 220 8.57 8.98 -10.79
N GLY A 221 7.32 8.92 -11.24
CA GLY A 221 6.99 8.83 -12.65
C GLY A 221 6.98 10.20 -13.32
N CYS A 222 7.40 10.24 -14.60
CA CYS A 222 7.42 11.42 -15.44
C CYS A 222 6.68 11.17 -16.76
N GLU A 223 6.35 12.19 -17.53
CA GLU A 223 5.80 12.04 -18.88
C GLU A 223 6.84 11.53 -19.91
N ASN A 224 8.13 11.57 -19.55
CA ASN A 224 9.25 11.17 -20.41
C ASN A 224 10.17 10.12 -19.78
N GLY A 225 9.68 9.41 -18.74
CA GLY A 225 10.46 8.39 -18.03
C GLY A 225 10.22 8.39 -16.53
N ALA A 226 11.29 8.44 -15.74
CA ALA A 226 11.23 8.45 -14.27
C ALA A 226 12.34 9.30 -13.66
N LEU A 227 12.15 9.75 -12.42
CA LEU A 227 13.12 10.49 -11.62
C LEU A 227 13.37 9.73 -10.32
N LEU A 228 14.61 9.35 -10.09
CA LEU A 228 15.08 8.70 -8.87
C LEU A 228 15.72 9.74 -7.95
N TYR A 229 15.45 9.66 -6.65
CA TYR A 229 16.22 10.28 -5.58
C TYR A 229 16.84 9.21 -4.71
N ALA A 230 18.16 9.19 -4.62
CA ALA A 230 18.91 8.27 -3.79
C ALA A 230 20.26 8.87 -3.42
N ASP A 231 20.78 8.57 -2.21
CA ASP A 231 22.09 9.05 -1.73
C ASP A 231 22.26 10.58 -1.82
N GLY A 232 21.17 11.36 -1.68
CA GLY A 232 21.17 12.83 -1.75
C GLY A 232 21.24 13.42 -3.17
N GLU A 233 21.07 12.62 -4.22
CA GLU A 233 21.17 13.06 -5.61
C GLU A 233 19.95 12.61 -6.44
N PHE A 234 19.53 13.45 -7.39
CA PHE A 234 18.52 13.10 -8.37
C PHE A 234 19.14 12.51 -9.64
N VAL A 235 18.56 11.41 -10.13
CA VAL A 235 18.94 10.74 -11.38
C VAL A 235 17.72 10.57 -12.26
N SER A 236 17.76 11.10 -13.50
CA SER A 236 16.66 10.98 -14.46
C SER A 236 16.83 9.76 -15.35
N PHE A 237 15.76 8.98 -15.53
CA PHE A 237 15.67 7.93 -16.53
C PHE A 237 14.81 8.42 -17.70
N THR A 238 15.30 8.21 -18.92
CA THR A 238 14.58 8.62 -20.13
C THR A 238 13.88 7.41 -20.73
N ALA A 239 12.57 7.50 -20.96
CA ALA A 239 11.80 6.49 -21.67
C ALA A 239 12.27 6.33 -23.13
N PRO A 240 12.06 5.16 -23.75
CA PRO A 240 12.42 4.96 -25.17
C PRO A 240 11.53 5.77 -26.14
N ASP A 241 10.30 6.11 -25.74
CA ASP A 241 9.36 6.91 -26.52
C ASP A 241 9.43 8.39 -26.14
N GLU A 242 9.10 9.30 -27.07
CA GLU A 242 9.08 10.77 -26.81
C GLU A 242 8.07 11.13 -25.72
N TYR A 243 6.89 10.46 -25.70
CA TYR A 243 5.98 10.38 -24.59
C TYR A 243 6.04 8.97 -24.05
N GLY A 244 6.59 8.82 -22.88
CA GLY A 244 6.77 7.54 -22.21
C GLY A 244 6.44 7.73 -20.72
N ARG A 245 5.12 7.91 -20.45
CA ARG A 245 4.64 8.25 -19.12
C ARG A 245 4.64 7.03 -18.23
N MET A 246 5.29 7.18 -17.09
CA MET A 246 5.06 6.39 -15.89
C MET A 246 4.16 7.22 -14.97
N GLY A 247 3.02 6.69 -14.55
CA GLY A 247 2.05 7.38 -13.70
C GLY A 247 2.04 6.88 -12.26
N ASN A 248 2.45 5.64 -12.03
CA ASN A 248 2.47 4.99 -10.73
C ASN A 248 3.71 4.11 -10.58
N ALA A 249 4.24 4.04 -9.36
CA ALA A 249 5.33 3.14 -8.97
C ALA A 249 4.78 2.03 -8.06
N PHE A 250 5.18 0.80 -8.34
CA PHE A 250 4.86 -0.38 -7.54
C PHE A 250 6.16 -0.94 -6.99
N VAL A 251 6.40 -0.67 -5.73
CA VAL A 251 7.67 -0.91 -5.05
C VAL A 251 7.61 -2.08 -4.08
N SER A 252 8.78 -2.58 -3.72
CA SER A 252 9.00 -3.46 -2.58
C SER A 252 10.23 -2.94 -1.84
N GLU A 253 10.14 -2.78 -0.54
CA GLU A 253 11.24 -2.28 0.30
C GLU A 253 12.47 -3.23 0.33
N THR A 254 12.28 -4.47 -0.12
CA THR A 254 13.33 -5.50 -0.21
C THR A 254 13.93 -5.64 -1.60
N SER A 255 13.38 -4.95 -2.61
CA SER A 255 13.81 -5.06 -4.01
C SER A 255 14.40 -3.75 -4.54
N PRO A 256 15.54 -3.78 -5.22
CA PRO A 256 16.06 -2.62 -5.94
C PRO A 256 15.36 -2.40 -7.30
N ILE A 257 14.37 -3.25 -7.67
CA ILE A 257 13.67 -3.14 -8.94
C ILE A 257 12.27 -2.58 -8.70
N VAL A 258 11.99 -1.43 -9.27
CA VAL A 258 10.68 -0.81 -9.31
C VAL A 258 9.93 -1.29 -10.55
N VAL A 259 8.66 -1.60 -10.38
CA VAL A 259 7.71 -1.80 -11.47
C VAL A 259 6.87 -0.53 -11.59
N GLY A 260 6.78 0.05 -12.77
CA GLY A 260 5.91 1.20 -13.04
C GLY A 260 4.88 0.86 -14.11
N ASP A 261 3.79 1.59 -14.15
CA ASP A 261 2.91 1.56 -15.31
C ASP A 261 3.57 2.27 -16.50
N TYR A 262 3.06 2.04 -17.71
CA TYR A 262 3.61 2.68 -18.90
C TYR A 262 2.53 3.03 -19.92
N LYS A 263 2.54 4.30 -20.36
CA LYS A 263 1.70 4.81 -21.44
C LYS A 263 2.55 5.59 -22.45
N ASN A 264 2.54 5.18 -23.72
CA ASN A 264 3.33 5.82 -24.78
C ASN A 264 2.48 6.61 -25.81
N ASP A 265 1.18 6.67 -25.62
CA ASP A 265 0.27 7.47 -26.45
C ASP A 265 -0.54 8.43 -25.57
N PRO A 266 -0.25 9.75 -25.60
CA PRO A 266 -0.97 10.72 -24.79
C PRO A 266 -2.45 10.86 -25.18
N ASP A 267 -2.80 10.53 -26.42
CA ASP A 267 -4.15 10.63 -26.98
C ASP A 267 -4.96 9.30 -26.86
N ALA A 268 -4.36 8.23 -26.30
CA ALA A 268 -5.05 6.96 -26.09
C ALA A 268 -6.26 7.15 -25.17
N GLU A 269 -7.44 6.72 -25.67
CA GLU A 269 -8.68 6.75 -24.91
C GLU A 269 -8.73 5.61 -23.88
N GLY A 270 -9.40 5.86 -22.74
CA GLY A 270 -9.56 4.88 -21.67
C GLY A 270 -8.35 4.78 -20.72
N TYR A 271 -8.45 3.85 -19.81
CA TYR A 271 -7.50 3.71 -18.69
C TYR A 271 -6.74 2.37 -18.69
N LEU A 272 -7.01 1.47 -19.64
CA LEU A 272 -6.31 0.20 -19.76
C LEU A 272 -4.92 0.40 -20.40
N LEU A 273 -3.93 -0.18 -19.76
CA LEU A 273 -2.52 -0.21 -20.17
C LEU A 273 -2.10 -1.65 -20.44
N ASN A 274 -1.10 -1.87 -21.30
CA ASN A 274 -0.58 -3.19 -21.64
C ASN A 274 0.96 -3.24 -21.71
N ALA A 275 1.64 -2.33 -21.04
CA ALA A 275 3.07 -2.35 -20.87
C ALA A 275 3.45 -1.88 -19.47
N VAL A 276 4.58 -2.32 -18.96
CA VAL A 276 5.14 -1.90 -17.68
C VAL A 276 6.56 -1.40 -17.85
N THR A 277 7.04 -0.57 -16.92
CA THR A 277 8.44 -0.23 -16.80
C THR A 277 9.10 -1.08 -15.72
N LEU A 278 10.33 -1.48 -15.94
CA LEU A 278 11.21 -2.09 -14.96
C LEU A 278 12.42 -1.18 -14.77
N ILE A 279 12.60 -0.68 -13.56
CA ILE A 279 13.69 0.24 -13.22
C ILE A 279 14.57 -0.45 -12.18
N ASP A 280 15.77 -0.85 -12.57
CA ASP A 280 16.78 -1.35 -11.64
C ASP A 280 17.60 -0.17 -11.13
N ILE A 281 17.37 0.18 -9.86
CA ILE A 281 18.00 1.33 -9.19
C ILE A 281 19.51 1.11 -9.06
N ALA A 282 19.93 -0.09 -8.69
CA ALA A 282 21.34 -0.42 -8.48
C ALA A 282 22.13 -0.43 -9.78
N ALA A 283 21.54 -0.96 -10.87
CA ALA A 283 22.14 -0.97 -12.20
C ALA A 283 21.90 0.34 -12.96
N GLN A 284 21.02 1.21 -12.50
CA GLN A 284 20.57 2.44 -13.17
C GLN A 284 20.06 2.17 -14.59
N THR A 285 19.18 1.18 -14.75
CA THR A 285 18.56 0.83 -16.02
C THR A 285 17.06 1.07 -15.99
N TYR A 286 16.51 1.43 -17.15
CA TYR A 286 15.08 1.63 -17.39
C TYR A 286 14.69 0.80 -18.62
N GLU A 287 13.77 -0.13 -18.44
CA GLU A 287 13.29 -1.01 -19.50
C GLU A 287 11.77 -0.94 -19.59
N VAL A 288 11.21 -0.96 -20.78
CA VAL A 288 9.78 -1.09 -21.04
C VAL A 288 9.51 -2.51 -21.52
N VAL A 289 8.57 -3.16 -20.87
CA VAL A 289 8.14 -4.52 -21.20
C VAL A 289 6.71 -4.48 -21.70
N ASP A 290 6.51 -4.83 -22.97
CA ASP A 290 5.18 -5.02 -23.53
C ASP A 290 4.56 -6.32 -22.98
N LEU A 291 3.34 -6.21 -22.47
CA LEU A 291 2.55 -7.37 -22.05
C LEU A 291 1.75 -7.93 -23.23
N PRO A 292 1.33 -9.22 -23.21
CA PRO A 292 0.40 -9.76 -24.21
C PRO A 292 -0.87 -8.91 -24.33
N ASP A 293 -1.44 -8.85 -25.53
CA ASP A 293 -2.60 -7.99 -25.84
C ASP A 293 -3.82 -8.22 -24.89
N GLU A 294 -3.96 -9.44 -24.37
CA GLU A 294 -4.98 -9.81 -23.40
C GLU A 294 -4.70 -9.37 -21.96
N VAL A 295 -3.45 -9.04 -21.63
CA VAL A 295 -3.03 -8.62 -20.30
C VAL A 295 -3.09 -7.09 -20.24
N GLN A 296 -4.27 -6.56 -19.94
CA GLN A 296 -4.50 -5.13 -19.81
C GLN A 296 -4.93 -4.81 -18.36
N TYR A 297 -4.48 -3.69 -17.84
CA TYR A 297 -4.67 -3.32 -16.44
C TYR A 297 -4.88 -1.81 -16.28
N THR A 298 -5.37 -1.37 -15.11
CA THR A 298 -5.43 0.04 -14.72
C THR A 298 -4.41 0.35 -13.61
N PHE A 299 -4.34 1.60 -13.19
CA PHE A 299 -3.43 2.05 -12.13
C PHE A 299 -3.66 1.39 -10.74
N ARG A 300 -4.81 0.70 -10.53
CA ARG A 300 -5.15 0.00 -9.28
C ARG A 300 -4.79 -1.48 -9.29
N ASP A 301 -4.28 -1.98 -10.39
CA ASP A 301 -4.29 -3.40 -10.70
C ASP A 301 -2.92 -4.06 -10.58
N ILE A 302 -1.91 -3.34 -10.10
CA ILE A 302 -0.60 -3.91 -9.83
C ILE A 302 -0.29 -3.79 -8.33
N ALA A 303 0.21 -4.88 -7.76
CA ALA A 303 0.76 -4.90 -6.41
C ALA A 303 2.05 -5.72 -6.38
N ARG A 304 2.93 -5.40 -5.43
CA ARG A 304 4.10 -6.23 -5.13
C ARG A 304 3.72 -7.23 -4.03
N GLY A 305 4.38 -8.37 -3.99
CA GLY A 305 4.05 -9.42 -3.03
C GLY A 305 5.17 -10.44 -2.88
N PRO A 306 4.87 -11.69 -2.51
CA PRO A 306 5.86 -12.71 -2.19
C PRO A 306 6.97 -12.84 -3.23
N GLY A 307 8.21 -12.89 -2.77
CA GLY A 307 9.39 -13.06 -3.61
C GLY A 307 9.72 -11.84 -4.47
N ASP A 308 9.27 -10.65 -4.05
CA ASP A 308 9.41 -9.38 -4.79
C ASP A 308 8.80 -9.41 -6.20
N LEU A 309 7.86 -10.33 -6.45
CA LEU A 309 7.14 -10.43 -7.71
C LEU A 309 6.11 -9.30 -7.85
N ALA A 310 5.71 -9.00 -9.07
CA ALA A 310 4.58 -8.11 -9.33
C ALA A 310 3.36 -8.93 -9.78
N TYR A 311 2.23 -8.61 -9.21
CA TYR A 311 0.96 -9.28 -9.43
C TYR A 311 0.03 -8.32 -10.16
N ILE A 312 -0.33 -8.63 -11.39
CA ILE A 312 -1.09 -7.78 -12.30
C ILE A 312 -2.49 -8.37 -12.45
N LEU A 313 -3.50 -7.75 -11.86
CA LEU A 313 -4.91 -8.10 -12.07
C LEU A 313 -5.36 -7.56 -13.42
N ALA A 314 -5.41 -8.43 -14.42
CA ALA A 314 -5.70 -8.01 -15.78
C ALA A 314 -7.19 -8.08 -16.12
N SER A 315 -7.57 -7.39 -17.18
CA SER A 315 -8.96 -7.32 -17.68
C SER A 315 -9.50 -8.66 -18.21
N ASP A 316 -8.63 -9.66 -18.41
CA ASP A 316 -9.03 -11.04 -18.69
C ASP A 316 -9.51 -11.80 -17.43
N GLY A 317 -9.49 -11.16 -16.26
CA GLY A 317 -9.94 -11.69 -14.98
C GLY A 317 -8.92 -12.50 -14.22
N GLN A 318 -7.66 -12.48 -14.65
CA GLN A 318 -6.58 -13.23 -14.00
C GLN A 318 -5.59 -12.30 -13.31
N ILE A 319 -4.95 -12.79 -12.25
CA ILE A 319 -3.72 -12.20 -11.71
C ILE A 319 -2.55 -12.84 -12.46
N HIS A 320 -1.87 -12.06 -13.28
CA HIS A 320 -0.62 -12.46 -13.94
C HIS A 320 0.56 -12.15 -13.04
N VAL A 321 1.48 -13.12 -12.91
CA VAL A 321 2.68 -12.98 -12.07
C VAL A 321 3.85 -12.57 -12.96
N LEU A 322 4.38 -11.39 -12.73
CA LEU A 322 5.54 -10.85 -13.42
C LEU A 322 6.79 -10.98 -12.54
N ALA A 323 7.86 -11.53 -13.08
CA ALA A 323 9.18 -11.53 -12.46
C ALA A 323 9.93 -10.23 -12.86
N PRO A 324 10.10 -9.24 -11.96
CA PRO A 324 10.69 -7.95 -12.35
C PRO A 324 12.14 -8.03 -12.79
N GLU A 325 12.90 -9.04 -12.34
CA GLU A 325 14.29 -9.26 -12.73
C GLU A 325 14.46 -9.62 -14.21
N THR A 326 13.42 -10.21 -14.83
CA THR A 326 13.48 -10.72 -16.21
C THR A 326 12.44 -10.13 -17.14
N GLY A 327 11.39 -9.50 -16.60
CA GLY A 327 10.23 -9.03 -17.35
C GLY A 327 9.34 -10.16 -17.88
N GLU A 328 9.52 -11.41 -17.40
CA GLU A 328 8.73 -12.55 -17.86
C GLU A 328 7.48 -12.75 -16.99
N LEU A 329 6.35 -13.05 -17.63
CA LEU A 329 5.16 -13.58 -16.95
C LEU A 329 5.40 -15.06 -16.64
N THR A 330 5.29 -15.44 -15.37
CA THR A 330 5.64 -16.79 -14.89
C THR A 330 4.43 -17.65 -14.59
N ASP A 331 3.33 -17.05 -14.14
CA ASP A 331 2.09 -17.72 -13.76
C ASP A 331 0.87 -16.82 -14.05
N ALA A 332 -0.33 -17.41 -14.01
CA ALA A 332 -1.60 -16.69 -14.09
C ALA A 332 -2.69 -17.41 -13.29
N TYR A 333 -3.41 -16.66 -12.44
CA TYR A 333 -4.43 -17.17 -11.51
C TYR A 333 -5.80 -16.58 -11.86
N PRO A 334 -6.81 -17.37 -12.28
CA PRO A 334 -8.15 -16.87 -12.53
C PRO A 334 -8.82 -16.48 -11.19
N VAL A 335 -9.30 -15.25 -11.09
CA VAL A 335 -9.87 -14.72 -9.85
C VAL A 335 -11.24 -14.12 -10.04
N VAL A 336 -11.44 -13.28 -11.08
CA VAL A 336 -12.71 -12.59 -11.37
C VAL A 336 -13.15 -12.90 -12.80
N GLU A 337 -14.39 -12.54 -13.14
CA GLU A 337 -14.79 -12.58 -14.55
C GLU A 337 -14.05 -11.49 -15.35
N ALA A 338 -13.87 -11.74 -16.65
CA ALA A 338 -13.25 -10.75 -17.55
C ALA A 338 -14.07 -9.44 -17.58
N TRP A 339 -13.39 -8.30 -17.59
CA TRP A 339 -14.00 -6.99 -17.44
C TRP A 339 -13.50 -5.96 -18.46
N GLU A 340 -14.24 -4.87 -18.62
CA GLU A 340 -13.88 -3.75 -19.49
C GLU A 340 -13.37 -2.59 -18.62
N GLY A 341 -12.43 -1.80 -19.16
CA GLY A 341 -11.91 -0.63 -18.47
C GLY A 341 -13.01 0.39 -18.12
N PRO A 342 -12.83 1.16 -17.04
CA PRO A 342 -13.80 2.17 -16.61
C PRO A 342 -13.91 3.30 -17.64
N VAL A 343 -15.09 3.96 -17.72
CA VAL A 343 -15.29 5.14 -18.56
C VAL A 343 -14.65 6.36 -17.91
N GLU A 344 -14.87 6.53 -16.61
CA GLU A 344 -14.20 7.53 -15.77
C GLU A 344 -13.33 6.79 -14.75
N TRP A 345 -12.19 7.34 -14.38
CA TRP A 345 -11.27 6.66 -13.46
C TRP A 345 -11.86 6.41 -12.06
N GLN A 346 -12.90 7.17 -11.67
CA GLN A 346 -13.64 7.00 -10.42
C GLN A 346 -14.65 5.85 -10.47
N ASP A 347 -15.04 5.41 -11.66
CA ASP A 347 -16.00 4.32 -11.80
C ASP A 347 -15.47 3.04 -11.14
N ALA A 348 -16.35 2.29 -10.52
CA ALA A 348 -15.99 1.03 -9.88
C ALA A 348 -15.47 0.02 -10.91
N HIS A 349 -14.26 -0.46 -10.69
CA HIS A 349 -13.60 -1.51 -11.46
C HIS A 349 -12.73 -2.35 -10.51
N PRO A 350 -12.31 -3.56 -10.90
CA PRO A 350 -11.47 -4.39 -10.05
C PRO A 350 -10.23 -3.66 -9.56
N ALA A 351 -9.76 -4.03 -8.38
CA ALA A 351 -8.54 -3.51 -7.76
C ALA A 351 -7.87 -4.61 -6.94
N ILE A 352 -6.55 -4.56 -6.80
CA ILE A 352 -5.76 -5.50 -6.01
C ILE A 352 -4.95 -4.77 -4.94
N LYS A 353 -4.94 -5.33 -3.74
CA LYS A 353 -3.98 -5.01 -2.66
C LYS A 353 -3.40 -6.28 -2.11
N VAL A 354 -2.16 -6.23 -1.66
CA VAL A 354 -1.44 -7.39 -1.12
C VAL A 354 -0.97 -7.08 0.29
N ALA A 355 -1.19 -8.03 1.19
CA ALA A 355 -0.56 -8.08 2.51
C ALA A 355 0.01 -9.49 2.71
N ASP A 356 1.28 -9.57 3.05
CA ASP A 356 2.03 -10.82 3.14
C ASP A 356 1.88 -11.65 1.85
N ASP A 357 1.35 -12.87 1.98
CA ASP A 357 1.14 -13.81 0.86
C ASP A 357 -0.29 -13.76 0.29
N ILE A 358 -1.15 -12.84 0.74
CA ILE A 358 -2.56 -12.76 0.34
C ILE A 358 -2.82 -11.51 -0.49
N ALA A 359 -3.44 -11.71 -1.66
CA ALA A 359 -4.02 -10.64 -2.44
C ALA A 359 -5.51 -10.49 -2.12
N TYR A 360 -5.95 -9.26 -1.89
CA TYR A 360 -7.36 -8.90 -1.76
C TYR A 360 -7.79 -8.20 -3.04
N VAL A 361 -8.81 -8.76 -3.68
CA VAL A 361 -9.29 -8.35 -5.01
C VAL A 361 -10.76 -7.97 -4.93
N THR A 362 -11.09 -6.78 -5.41
CA THR A 362 -12.50 -6.38 -5.58
C THR A 362 -13.03 -6.85 -6.94
N GLU A 363 -14.28 -7.33 -6.96
CA GLU A 363 -15.05 -7.64 -8.18
C GLU A 363 -16.37 -6.87 -8.17
N PRO A 364 -16.39 -5.60 -8.65
CA PRO A 364 -17.60 -4.77 -8.65
C PRO A 364 -18.78 -5.39 -9.37
N ALA A 365 -18.54 -6.09 -10.48
CA ALA A 365 -19.60 -6.73 -11.26
C ALA A 365 -20.39 -7.81 -10.49
N ALA A 366 -19.73 -8.43 -9.50
CA ALA A 366 -20.33 -9.45 -8.63
C ALA A 366 -20.60 -8.93 -7.21
N ASN A 367 -20.35 -7.65 -6.92
CA ASN A 367 -20.37 -7.06 -5.57
C ASN A 367 -19.53 -7.87 -4.59
N SER A 368 -18.36 -8.34 -5.00
CA SER A 368 -17.58 -9.29 -4.22
C SER A 368 -16.18 -8.81 -3.91
N VAL A 369 -15.61 -9.38 -2.84
CA VAL A 369 -14.19 -9.30 -2.51
C VAL A 369 -13.66 -10.72 -2.36
N HIS A 370 -12.46 -10.97 -2.89
CA HIS A 370 -11.78 -12.25 -2.86
C HIS A 370 -10.44 -12.13 -2.16
N ALA A 371 -10.08 -13.13 -1.35
CA ALA A 371 -8.74 -13.32 -0.82
C ALA A 371 -8.08 -14.47 -1.59
N VAL A 372 -6.90 -14.21 -2.16
CA VAL A 372 -6.16 -15.15 -3.00
C VAL A 372 -4.79 -15.41 -2.38
N ASP A 373 -4.48 -16.66 -2.10
CA ASP A 373 -3.13 -17.07 -1.68
C ASP A 373 -2.20 -17.02 -2.91
N LEU A 374 -1.28 -16.06 -2.91
CA LEU A 374 -0.36 -15.80 -4.01
C LEU A 374 0.72 -16.88 -4.18
N THR A 375 0.91 -17.74 -3.18
CA THR A 375 1.86 -18.87 -3.26
C THR A 375 1.27 -20.07 -4.00
N THR A 376 -0.05 -20.17 -4.04
CA THR A 376 -0.79 -21.27 -4.69
C THR A 376 -1.67 -20.82 -5.85
N GLY A 377 -2.06 -19.54 -5.90
CA GLY A 377 -3.04 -19.00 -6.82
C GLY A 377 -4.48 -19.41 -6.51
N GLU A 378 -4.76 -19.98 -5.32
CA GLU A 378 -6.08 -20.42 -4.92
C GLU A 378 -6.86 -19.27 -4.24
N ILE A 379 -8.13 -19.09 -4.57
CA ILE A 379 -9.04 -18.25 -3.79
C ILE A 379 -9.32 -18.95 -2.47
N VAL A 380 -8.88 -18.35 -1.36
CA VAL A 380 -9.02 -18.91 -0.01
C VAL A 380 -10.27 -18.43 0.71
N SER A 381 -10.78 -17.26 0.36
CA SER A 381 -12.03 -16.71 0.86
C SER A 381 -12.70 -15.83 -0.17
N SER A 382 -14.03 -15.68 -0.07
CA SER A 382 -14.82 -14.76 -0.90
C SER A 382 -16.05 -14.30 -0.12
N VAL A 383 -16.43 -13.04 -0.28
CA VAL A 383 -17.66 -12.47 0.28
C VAL A 383 -18.42 -11.69 -0.78
N GLU A 384 -19.74 -11.79 -0.77
CA GLU A 384 -20.64 -10.90 -1.51
C GLU A 384 -21.09 -9.77 -0.57
N LEU A 385 -20.88 -8.53 -0.99
CA LEU A 385 -21.24 -7.32 -0.24
C LEU A 385 -22.65 -6.85 -0.65
N ASP A 386 -23.30 -6.11 0.25
CA ASP A 386 -24.59 -5.46 -0.09
C ASP A 386 -24.43 -4.26 -1.04
N HIS A 387 -23.18 -3.80 -1.24
CA HIS A 387 -22.80 -2.65 -2.06
C HIS A 387 -21.71 -3.01 -3.07
N THR A 388 -21.65 -2.25 -4.17
CA THR A 388 -20.62 -2.42 -5.19
C THR A 388 -19.28 -1.87 -4.68
N PRO A 389 -18.24 -2.72 -4.48
CA PRO A 389 -16.93 -2.27 -4.03
C PRO A 389 -16.25 -1.40 -5.09
N ASN A 390 -15.47 -0.40 -4.65
CA ASN A 390 -14.70 0.47 -5.53
C ASN A 390 -13.23 0.54 -5.09
N GLU A 391 -12.89 1.40 -4.13
CA GLU A 391 -11.53 1.48 -3.60
C GLU A 391 -11.32 0.45 -2.47
N ILE A 392 -10.08 -0.02 -2.32
CA ILE A 392 -9.70 -0.95 -1.26
C ILE A 392 -8.36 -0.52 -0.64
N ALA A 393 -8.27 -0.57 0.67
CA ALA A 393 -7.03 -0.39 1.42
C ALA A 393 -6.89 -1.44 2.52
N ILE A 394 -5.66 -1.73 2.88
CA ILE A 394 -5.31 -2.57 4.04
C ILE A 394 -4.67 -1.63 5.05
N SER A 395 -5.16 -1.65 6.29
CA SER A 395 -4.63 -0.79 7.34
C SER A 395 -3.30 -1.28 7.89
#